data_15ab8f5b6eff6a35c09efd5a2b21585a
#
_entry.id   15ab8f5b6eff6a35c09efd5a2b21585a
#
_cell.length_a   1.000
_cell.length_b   1.000
_cell.length_c   1.000
_cell.angle_alpha   90.00
_cell.angle_beta   90.00
_cell.angle_gamma   90.00
#
_symmetry.space_group_name_H-M   'P 1'
#
loop_
_entity.id
_entity.type
_entity.pdbx_description
1 polymer ?
#
loop_
_entity_poly.entity_id
_entity_poly.type
_entity_poly.pdbx_seq_one_letter_code
_entity_poly.pdbx_strand_id
1 'polypeptide(L)'
;MSLSIGIVGLPNVGKSTLFNALTHNEVLAANYPFATIEPNVGVVAVPDPRLERLAALYDGVPVVPATVTFVDIAGLVRGASKGEGLGNQFLAAIRETDAVCQVVRAFHDDDVVHVDTRVDPAGDIETVNTELVLADLQTVENRLPRLAKEARANPGIKPVADAVKSAEQILGAGRTISSAVATGDVDPALLRDLHLLTAKPFIYVFNVDESALGDAALAELFAASVRPAPAVVLCAQIEAEVAGLEPEDAAELLRSYGQDESGLEQLVHVGFATLGLQTFLTAGPKEARAWTIHGGDTAPRAAGVIHTDFERGFIKAEVISFDDLMEAGSVAGARTAGKARIEGKDYVMRDGDVVEFRFSA
;
A
#
# COMPACT_ATOMS: atom_id res chain seq x y z
N MET A 1 -8.09 12.37 -2.01
CA MET A 1 -7.19 12.11 -0.87
C MET A 1 -6.23 11.04 -1.34
N SER A 2 -4.93 11.20 -1.12
CA SER A 2 -3.95 10.15 -1.38
C SER A 2 -4.21 9.00 -0.40
N LEU A 3 -4.21 7.76 -0.90
CA LEU A 3 -4.30 6.58 -0.05
C LEU A 3 -3.02 6.44 0.79
N SER A 4 -3.17 5.96 2.02
CA SER A 4 -2.08 5.90 2.98
C SER A 4 -1.95 4.53 3.66
N ILE A 5 -0.70 4.17 4.00
CA ILE A 5 -0.34 2.94 4.69
C ILE A 5 0.19 3.31 6.07
N GLY A 6 -0.46 2.83 7.12
CA GLY A 6 0.00 3.04 8.50
C GLY A 6 1.06 2.01 8.88
N ILE A 7 2.26 2.48 9.25
CA ILE A 7 3.32 1.60 9.77
C ILE A 7 3.09 1.41 11.27
N VAL A 8 2.88 0.16 11.67
CA VAL A 8 2.63 -0.25 13.05
C VAL A 8 3.62 -1.32 13.49
N GLY A 9 3.74 -1.52 14.78
CA GLY A 9 4.57 -2.58 15.36
C GLY A 9 4.75 -2.40 16.85
N LEU A 10 5.23 -3.43 17.51
CA LEU A 10 5.62 -3.37 18.92
C LEU A 10 6.82 -2.43 19.12
N PRO A 11 7.11 -2.00 20.33
CA PRO A 11 8.33 -1.24 20.59
C PRO A 11 9.60 -2.01 20.19
N ASN A 12 10.60 -1.28 19.68
CA ASN A 12 11.92 -1.80 19.35
C ASN A 12 11.97 -2.87 18.23
N VAL A 13 11.01 -2.86 17.30
CA VAL A 13 11.01 -3.75 16.12
C VAL A 13 11.74 -3.17 14.90
N GLY A 14 12.31 -1.94 15.03
CA GLY A 14 12.95 -1.24 13.91
C GLY A 14 12.03 -0.33 13.11
N LYS A 15 10.80 -0.06 13.59
CA LYS A 15 9.78 0.75 12.90
C LYS A 15 10.28 2.14 12.50
N SER A 16 10.88 2.89 13.43
CA SER A 16 11.38 4.26 13.15
C SER A 16 12.60 4.25 12.22
N THR A 17 13.46 3.24 12.30
CA THR A 17 14.57 3.04 11.36
C THR A 17 14.03 2.83 9.95
N LEU A 18 13.04 1.95 9.80
CA LEU A 18 12.38 1.68 8.53
C LEU A 18 11.71 2.94 7.97
N PHE A 19 10.93 3.66 8.78
CA PHE A 19 10.26 4.88 8.35
C PHE A 19 11.27 5.97 7.92
N ASN A 20 12.33 6.16 8.68
CA ASN A 20 13.38 7.12 8.34
C ASN A 20 14.09 6.73 7.03
N ALA A 21 14.39 5.45 6.80
CA ALA A 21 15.00 4.98 5.57
C ALA A 21 14.05 5.17 4.37
N LEU A 22 12.76 4.89 4.53
CA LEU A 22 11.72 5.16 3.51
C LEU A 22 11.65 6.65 3.14
N THR A 23 11.77 7.54 4.12
CA THR A 23 11.57 8.98 3.93
C THR A 23 12.86 9.74 3.59
N HIS A 24 14.04 9.16 3.80
CA HIS A 24 15.31 9.75 3.35
C HIS A 24 15.41 9.90 1.82
N ASN A 25 14.70 9.06 1.07
CA ASN A 25 14.55 9.21 -0.38
C ASN A 25 13.59 10.35 -0.81
N GLU A 26 13.13 11.20 0.14
CA GLU A 26 12.23 12.35 -0.12
C GLU A 26 12.82 13.47 -0.99
N VAL A 27 14.08 13.42 -1.38
CA VAL A 27 14.70 14.44 -2.26
C VAL A 27 13.92 14.61 -3.59
N LEU A 28 13.16 13.59 -3.99
CA LEU A 28 12.26 13.66 -5.15
C LEU A 28 10.86 14.22 -4.82
N ALA A 29 10.41 14.17 -3.56
CA ALA A 29 9.10 14.69 -3.15
C ALA A 29 9.06 16.23 -3.06
N ALA A 30 10.21 16.90 -2.92
CA ALA A 30 10.32 18.36 -2.84
C ALA A 30 9.81 19.09 -4.10
N ASN A 31 9.60 18.40 -5.21
CA ASN A 31 9.04 18.95 -6.43
C ASN A 31 7.52 18.86 -6.55
N TYR A 32 6.82 18.30 -5.54
CA TYR A 32 5.35 18.28 -5.50
C TYR A 32 4.82 19.58 -4.88
N PRO A 33 4.07 20.41 -5.62
CA PRO A 33 3.66 21.76 -5.19
C PRO A 33 2.68 21.81 -4.02
N PHE A 34 2.30 20.68 -3.42
CA PHE A 34 1.33 20.58 -2.32
C PHE A 34 1.73 19.65 -1.17
N ALA A 35 3.02 19.24 -1.09
CA ALA A 35 3.49 18.44 0.04
C ALA A 35 3.61 19.33 1.28
N THR A 36 2.60 19.33 2.15
CA THR A 36 2.73 19.78 3.54
C THR A 36 3.52 18.71 4.29
N ILE A 37 4.68 19.08 4.84
CA ILE A 37 5.46 18.20 5.70
C ILE A 37 4.70 18.10 7.04
N GLU A 38 3.86 17.08 7.16
CA GLU A 38 3.26 16.72 8.45
C GLU A 38 4.22 15.80 9.20
N PRO A 39 4.43 15.99 10.52
CA PRO A 39 5.25 15.07 11.30
C PRO A 39 4.68 13.65 11.18
N ASN A 40 5.55 12.68 10.95
CA ASN A 40 5.22 11.25 10.80
C ASN A 40 4.46 10.85 9.52
N VAL A 41 4.44 11.69 8.47
CA VAL A 41 3.90 11.36 7.15
C VAL A 41 5.01 11.44 6.13
N GLY A 42 5.25 10.36 5.39
CA GLY A 42 6.22 10.28 4.31
C GLY A 42 5.53 9.99 2.97
N VAL A 43 5.84 10.78 1.95
CA VAL A 43 5.39 10.53 0.57
C VAL A 43 6.54 9.92 -0.21
N VAL A 44 6.41 8.67 -0.60
CA VAL A 44 7.48 7.88 -1.21
C VAL A 44 7.17 7.65 -2.68
N ALA A 45 8.16 7.87 -3.55
CA ALA A 45 8.04 7.58 -4.97
C ALA A 45 7.95 6.06 -5.20
N VAL A 46 7.08 5.65 -6.11
CA VAL A 46 7.01 4.26 -6.58
C VAL A 46 8.05 4.09 -7.69
N PRO A 47 9.09 3.26 -7.50
CA PRO A 47 10.08 3.00 -8.53
C PRO A 47 9.40 2.43 -9.78
N ASP A 48 9.66 3.02 -10.95
CA ASP A 48 9.11 2.54 -12.22
C ASP A 48 10.12 2.74 -13.36
N PRO A 49 10.88 1.70 -13.72
CA PRO A 49 11.92 1.79 -14.75
C PRO A 49 11.35 2.10 -16.15
N ARG A 50 10.03 1.99 -16.33
CA ARG A 50 9.36 2.35 -17.58
C ARG A 50 9.43 3.83 -17.87
N LEU A 51 9.44 4.67 -16.83
CA LEU A 51 9.44 6.13 -16.96
C LEU A 51 10.73 6.66 -17.60
N GLU A 52 11.90 6.15 -17.19
CA GLU A 52 13.18 6.55 -17.76
C GLU A 52 13.28 6.16 -19.25
N ARG A 53 12.79 4.96 -19.59
CA ARG A 53 12.73 4.49 -20.96
C ARG A 53 11.77 5.34 -21.82
N LEU A 54 10.64 5.78 -21.25
CA LEU A 54 9.72 6.71 -21.90
C LEU A 54 10.35 8.10 -22.08
N ALA A 55 11.03 8.61 -21.05
CA ALA A 55 11.71 9.89 -21.11
C ALA A 55 12.78 9.92 -22.21
N ALA A 56 13.49 8.82 -22.40
CA ALA A 56 14.50 8.68 -23.45
C ALA A 56 13.93 8.82 -24.87
N LEU A 57 12.64 8.54 -25.11
CA LEU A 57 11.97 8.77 -26.40
C LEU A 57 11.75 10.27 -26.70
N TYR A 58 11.95 11.14 -25.70
CA TYR A 58 11.73 12.57 -25.74
C TYR A 58 12.95 13.36 -25.26
N ASP A 59 14.16 12.93 -25.67
CA ASP A 59 15.44 13.58 -25.36
C ASP A 59 15.76 13.69 -23.86
N GLY A 60 15.29 12.74 -23.04
CA GLY A 60 15.57 12.69 -21.59
C GLY A 60 14.80 13.75 -20.79
N VAL A 61 13.53 13.93 -21.08
CA VAL A 61 12.65 14.84 -20.30
C VAL A 61 12.57 14.43 -18.81
N PRO A 62 12.21 15.36 -17.91
CA PRO A 62 11.99 15.03 -16.50
C PRO A 62 11.00 13.89 -16.29
N VAL A 63 11.30 13.04 -15.31
CA VAL A 63 10.47 11.90 -14.90
C VAL A 63 9.69 12.26 -13.64
N VAL A 64 8.39 11.92 -13.61
CA VAL A 64 7.54 12.13 -12.45
C VAL A 64 6.87 10.79 -12.08
N PRO A 65 7.35 10.09 -11.04
CA PRO A 65 6.79 8.82 -10.62
C PRO A 65 5.43 8.95 -9.93
N ALA A 66 4.71 7.84 -9.81
CA ALA A 66 3.60 7.71 -8.86
C ALA A 66 4.13 7.76 -7.42
N THR A 67 3.25 8.00 -6.47
CA THR A 67 3.63 8.05 -5.05
C THR A 67 2.66 7.25 -4.18
N VAL A 68 3.19 6.76 -3.05
CA VAL A 68 2.41 6.17 -1.97
C VAL A 68 2.75 6.90 -0.66
N THR A 69 1.76 7.07 0.21
CA THR A 69 1.94 7.75 1.49
C THR A 69 2.10 6.72 2.60
N PHE A 70 3.15 6.84 3.39
CA PHE A 70 3.35 6.09 4.62
C PHE A 70 3.14 7.00 5.83
N VAL A 71 2.54 6.46 6.90
CA VAL A 71 2.29 7.18 8.15
C VAL A 71 2.94 6.40 9.29
N ASP A 72 3.91 7.00 9.99
CA ASP A 72 4.48 6.39 11.19
C ASP A 72 3.49 6.50 12.35
N ILE A 73 2.93 5.38 12.75
CA ILE A 73 2.00 5.29 13.89
C ILE A 73 2.79 4.85 15.12
N ALA A 74 2.67 5.59 16.22
CA ALA A 74 3.34 5.29 17.48
C ALA A 74 3.13 3.82 17.90
N GLY A 75 4.16 3.19 18.47
CA GLY A 75 4.14 1.75 18.78
C GLY A 75 2.97 1.32 19.66
N LEU A 76 2.44 0.14 19.39
CA LEU A 76 1.39 -0.50 20.16
C LEU A 76 1.91 -0.90 21.54
N VAL A 77 1.16 -0.55 22.59
CA VAL A 77 1.38 -1.08 23.93
C VAL A 77 0.23 -2.06 24.24
N ARG A 78 0.54 -3.22 24.85
CA ARG A 78 -0.50 -4.17 25.33
C ARG A 78 -1.55 -3.46 26.16
N GLY A 79 -2.84 -3.76 25.91
CA GLY A 79 -3.97 -3.12 26.59
C GLY A 79 -4.47 -1.84 25.91
N ALA A 80 -4.03 -1.56 24.68
CA ALA A 80 -4.48 -0.43 23.90
C ALA A 80 -6.00 -0.39 23.70
N SER A 81 -6.63 -1.56 23.57
CA SER A 81 -8.07 -1.74 23.40
C SER A 81 -8.90 -1.44 24.67
N LYS A 82 -8.27 -1.44 25.85
CA LYS A 82 -8.95 -1.17 27.13
C LYS A 82 -9.17 0.31 27.44
N GLY A 83 -8.77 1.22 26.54
CA GLY A 83 -9.30 2.58 26.50
C GLY A 83 -8.59 3.61 27.36
N GLU A 84 -7.36 3.42 27.81
CA GLU A 84 -6.63 4.45 28.54
C GLU A 84 -5.51 5.08 27.69
N GLY A 85 -5.62 6.38 27.39
CA GLY A 85 -4.54 7.22 26.90
C GLY A 85 -4.02 6.90 25.48
N LEU A 86 -2.75 6.53 25.37
CA LEU A 86 -2.01 6.35 24.12
C LEU A 86 -2.59 5.25 23.19
N GLY A 87 -3.24 4.22 23.76
CA GLY A 87 -3.85 3.15 22.98
C GLY A 87 -4.98 3.61 22.07
N ASN A 88 -5.84 4.52 22.56
CA ASN A 88 -6.92 5.08 21.75
C ASN A 88 -6.39 5.94 20.60
N GLN A 89 -5.30 6.68 20.81
CA GLN A 89 -4.66 7.48 19.75
C GLN A 89 -4.07 6.58 18.67
N PHE A 90 -3.44 5.47 19.06
CA PHE A 90 -2.93 4.47 18.14
C PHE A 90 -4.04 3.88 17.26
N LEU A 91 -5.14 3.41 17.87
CA LEU A 91 -6.28 2.86 17.14
C LEU A 91 -6.96 3.90 16.22
N ALA A 92 -7.04 5.16 16.67
CA ALA A 92 -7.57 6.25 15.85
C ALA A 92 -6.68 6.52 14.63
N ALA A 93 -5.35 6.56 14.81
CA ALA A 93 -4.41 6.74 13.71
C ALA A 93 -4.51 5.62 12.66
N ILE A 94 -4.63 4.35 13.09
CA ILE A 94 -4.87 3.24 12.15
C ILE A 94 -6.20 3.42 11.40
N ARG A 95 -7.26 3.92 12.04
CA ARG A 95 -8.55 4.15 11.35
C ARG A 95 -8.45 5.11 10.20
N GLU A 96 -7.57 6.08 10.26
CA GLU A 96 -7.36 7.11 9.24
C GLU A 96 -6.56 6.61 8.03
N THR A 97 -5.84 5.50 8.14
CA THR A 97 -5.09 4.91 7.01
C THR A 97 -5.92 3.91 6.21
N ASP A 98 -5.51 3.62 4.97
CA ASP A 98 -6.24 2.71 4.06
C ASP A 98 -5.72 1.27 4.13
N ALA A 99 -4.45 1.08 4.49
CA ALA A 99 -3.82 -0.22 4.73
C ALA A 99 -2.91 -0.15 5.96
N VAL A 100 -2.52 -1.30 6.47
CA VAL A 100 -1.63 -1.45 7.63
C VAL A 100 -0.38 -2.21 7.23
N CYS A 101 0.79 -1.62 7.50
CA CYS A 101 2.10 -2.25 7.40
C CYS A 101 2.58 -2.62 8.80
N GLN A 102 2.53 -3.88 9.17
CA GLN A 102 3.01 -4.35 10.47
C GLN A 102 4.48 -4.75 10.38
N VAL A 103 5.34 -4.02 11.08
CA VAL A 103 6.75 -4.36 11.25
C VAL A 103 6.89 -5.36 12.39
N VAL A 104 7.51 -6.48 12.09
CA VAL A 104 7.70 -7.64 13.00
C VAL A 104 9.19 -7.84 13.23
N ARG A 105 9.60 -7.96 14.48
CA ARG A 105 10.98 -8.25 14.84
C ARG A 105 11.32 -9.71 14.56
N ALA A 106 12.30 -9.94 13.70
CA ALA A 106 12.85 -11.26 13.41
C ALA A 106 14.40 -11.26 13.48
N PHE A 107 14.98 -10.24 14.11
CA PHE A 107 16.42 -10.08 14.35
C PHE A 107 16.77 -10.26 15.83
N HIS A 108 18.01 -10.68 16.09
CA HIS A 108 18.58 -10.80 17.43
C HIS A 108 19.53 -9.63 17.70
N ASP A 109 19.31 -8.93 18.80
CA ASP A 109 20.17 -7.87 19.28
C ASP A 109 20.10 -7.85 20.80
N ASP A 110 21.22 -8.15 21.46
CA ASP A 110 21.32 -8.22 22.92
C ASP A 110 21.24 -6.84 23.58
N ASP A 111 21.55 -5.78 22.83
CA ASP A 111 21.51 -4.39 23.30
C ASP A 111 20.09 -3.79 23.18
N VAL A 112 19.20 -4.43 22.42
CA VAL A 112 17.82 -4.00 22.20
C VAL A 112 16.83 -4.86 22.97
N VAL A 113 16.31 -4.33 24.08
CA VAL A 113 15.34 -5.04 24.94
C VAL A 113 14.08 -5.36 24.15
N HIS A 114 13.74 -6.65 24.02
CA HIS A 114 12.44 -7.09 23.51
C HIS A 114 11.39 -7.05 24.63
N VAL A 115 10.13 -6.73 24.27
CA VAL A 115 9.01 -6.64 25.24
C VAL A 115 8.81 -7.97 25.98
N ASP A 116 9.04 -9.11 25.31
CA ASP A 116 8.84 -10.46 25.84
C ASP A 116 10.15 -11.25 26.05
N THR A 117 11.30 -10.57 26.12
CA THR A 117 12.64 -11.17 26.39
C THR A 117 13.12 -12.21 25.35
N ARG A 118 12.36 -12.52 24.32
CA ARG A 118 12.71 -13.42 23.20
C ARG A 118 12.15 -12.89 21.88
N VAL A 119 12.81 -13.21 20.80
CA VAL A 119 12.32 -12.98 19.44
C VAL A 119 11.27 -14.02 19.10
N ASP A 120 10.03 -13.59 18.89
CA ASP A 120 8.87 -14.45 18.57
C ASP A 120 7.95 -13.75 17.57
N PRO A 121 8.30 -13.78 16.27
CA PRO A 121 7.51 -13.08 15.22
C PRO A 121 6.03 -13.45 15.22
N ALA A 122 5.70 -14.73 15.48
CA ALA A 122 4.31 -15.18 15.52
C ALA A 122 3.55 -14.59 16.71
N GLY A 123 4.17 -14.59 17.90
CA GLY A 123 3.59 -13.99 19.11
C GLY A 123 3.43 -12.47 18.99
N ASP A 124 4.35 -11.79 18.31
CA ASP A 124 4.27 -10.35 18.04
C ASP A 124 3.08 -10.02 17.13
N ILE A 125 2.89 -10.81 16.05
CA ILE A 125 1.74 -10.67 15.15
C ILE A 125 0.42 -10.93 15.91
N GLU A 126 0.35 -12.00 16.70
CA GLU A 126 -0.84 -12.34 17.48
C GLU A 126 -1.17 -11.23 18.49
N THR A 127 -0.17 -10.62 19.13
CA THR A 127 -0.37 -9.52 20.07
C THR A 127 -1.03 -8.31 19.40
N VAL A 128 -0.54 -7.90 18.24
CA VAL A 128 -1.12 -6.76 17.49
C VAL A 128 -2.53 -7.11 17.01
N ASN A 129 -2.71 -8.28 16.40
CA ASN A 129 -4.01 -8.73 15.90
C ASN A 129 -5.06 -8.80 17.01
N THR A 130 -4.68 -9.28 18.20
CA THR A 130 -5.59 -9.36 19.36
C THR A 130 -6.11 -7.99 19.77
N GLU A 131 -5.24 -6.97 19.86
CA GLU A 131 -5.66 -5.62 20.22
C GLU A 131 -6.61 -5.01 19.17
N LEU A 132 -6.35 -5.24 17.88
CA LEU A 132 -7.22 -4.77 16.80
C LEU A 132 -8.58 -5.50 16.79
N VAL A 133 -8.57 -6.81 17.01
CA VAL A 133 -9.79 -7.64 17.10
C VAL A 133 -10.65 -7.19 18.28
N LEU A 134 -10.07 -6.93 19.44
CA LEU A 134 -10.81 -6.46 20.62
C LEU A 134 -11.43 -5.07 20.39
N ALA A 135 -10.70 -4.16 19.73
CA ALA A 135 -11.21 -2.84 19.38
C ALA A 135 -12.39 -2.91 18.40
N ASP A 136 -12.29 -3.79 17.41
CA ASP A 136 -13.37 -4.01 16.44
C ASP A 136 -14.56 -4.70 17.06
N LEU A 137 -14.35 -5.69 17.92
CA LEU A 137 -15.42 -6.37 18.65
C LEU A 137 -16.24 -5.36 19.46
N GLN A 138 -15.59 -4.47 20.20
CA GLN A 138 -16.26 -3.39 20.91
C GLN A 138 -17.08 -2.49 19.99
N THR A 139 -16.53 -2.14 18.81
CA THR A 139 -17.24 -1.33 17.80
C THR A 139 -18.50 -2.03 17.32
N VAL A 140 -18.41 -3.32 17.03
CA VAL A 140 -19.52 -4.16 16.55
C VAL A 140 -20.58 -4.34 17.63
N GLU A 141 -20.19 -4.70 18.87
CA GLU A 141 -21.10 -4.84 20.01
C GLU A 141 -21.91 -3.57 20.30
N ASN A 142 -21.27 -2.41 20.21
CA ASN A 142 -21.94 -1.11 20.39
C ASN A 142 -22.96 -0.81 19.26
N ARG A 143 -22.72 -1.31 18.04
CA ARG A 143 -23.58 -1.02 16.86
C ARG A 143 -24.76 -2.00 16.75
N LEU A 144 -24.61 -3.26 17.15
CA LEU A 144 -25.60 -4.33 17.01
C LEU A 144 -26.98 -4.01 17.57
N PRO A 145 -27.15 -3.47 18.81
CA PRO A 145 -28.49 -3.21 19.36
C PRO A 145 -29.29 -2.19 18.53
N ARG A 146 -28.61 -1.21 17.96
CA ARG A 146 -29.23 -0.19 17.10
C ARG A 146 -29.63 -0.80 15.76
N LEU A 147 -28.74 -1.54 15.11
CA LEU A 147 -29.03 -2.22 13.85
C LEU A 147 -30.17 -3.23 13.98
N ALA A 148 -30.26 -3.94 15.08
CA ALA A 148 -31.37 -4.87 15.34
C ALA A 148 -32.73 -4.15 15.41
N LYS A 149 -32.80 -2.92 15.96
CA LYS A 149 -34.02 -2.10 15.94
C LYS A 149 -34.33 -1.58 14.54
N GLU A 150 -33.32 -1.06 13.86
CA GLU A 150 -33.44 -0.53 12.48
C GLU A 150 -33.91 -1.60 11.50
N ALA A 151 -33.39 -2.84 11.58
CA ALA A 151 -33.79 -3.95 10.72
C ALA A 151 -35.24 -4.42 10.93
N ARG A 152 -35.79 -4.23 12.15
CA ARG A 152 -37.22 -4.51 12.42
C ARG A 152 -38.14 -3.49 11.75
N ALA A 153 -37.70 -2.23 11.67
CA ALA A 153 -38.45 -1.16 11.04
C ALA A 153 -38.24 -1.12 9.52
N ASN A 154 -37.07 -1.50 9.02
CA ASN A 154 -36.71 -1.49 7.60
C ASN A 154 -36.04 -2.80 7.18
N PRO A 155 -36.76 -3.71 6.51
CA PRO A 155 -36.21 -4.99 6.06
C PRO A 155 -34.99 -4.87 5.13
N GLY A 156 -34.80 -3.73 4.44
CA GLY A 156 -33.64 -3.49 3.58
C GLY A 156 -32.30 -3.41 4.33
N ILE A 157 -32.32 -3.18 5.64
CA ILE A 157 -31.14 -3.14 6.50
C ILE A 157 -30.75 -4.54 7.02
N LYS A 158 -31.63 -5.54 6.86
CA LYS A 158 -31.39 -6.89 7.38
C LYS A 158 -30.06 -7.50 6.91
N PRO A 159 -29.64 -7.41 5.62
CA PRO A 159 -28.35 -7.95 5.21
C PRO A 159 -27.16 -7.34 5.97
N VAL A 160 -27.21 -6.04 6.24
CA VAL A 160 -26.17 -5.35 7.02
C VAL A 160 -26.19 -5.85 8.47
N ALA A 161 -27.35 -5.97 9.08
CA ALA A 161 -27.48 -6.45 10.46
C ALA A 161 -26.98 -7.91 10.61
N ASP A 162 -27.26 -8.76 9.63
CA ASP A 162 -26.80 -10.16 9.59
C ASP A 162 -25.27 -10.20 9.39
N ALA A 163 -24.71 -9.38 8.51
CA ALA A 163 -23.26 -9.29 8.31
C ALA A 163 -22.52 -8.79 9.56
N VAL A 164 -23.06 -7.78 10.26
CA VAL A 164 -22.48 -7.27 11.50
C VAL A 164 -22.54 -8.32 12.62
N LYS A 165 -23.60 -9.12 12.67
CA LYS A 165 -23.69 -10.25 13.59
C LYS A 165 -22.68 -11.36 13.26
N SER A 166 -22.44 -11.65 11.97
CA SER A 166 -21.37 -12.56 11.56
C SER A 166 -19.99 -12.04 11.95
N ALA A 167 -19.76 -10.71 11.77
CA ALA A 167 -18.52 -10.05 12.20
C ALA A 167 -18.30 -10.19 13.72
N GLU A 168 -19.34 -10.07 14.57
CA GLU A 168 -19.24 -10.31 16.01
C GLU A 168 -18.73 -11.73 16.31
N GLN A 169 -19.27 -12.75 15.64
CA GLN A 169 -18.87 -14.15 15.83
C GLN A 169 -17.42 -14.38 15.37
N ILE A 170 -17.02 -13.80 14.23
CA ILE A 170 -15.67 -13.91 13.67
C ILE A 170 -14.65 -13.30 14.65
N LEU A 171 -14.90 -12.06 15.07
CA LEU A 171 -14.04 -11.34 16.01
C LEU A 171 -14.03 -11.99 17.40
N GLY A 172 -15.19 -12.47 17.89
CA GLY A 172 -15.29 -13.22 19.13
C GLY A 172 -14.53 -14.56 19.13
N ALA A 173 -14.29 -15.12 17.95
CA ALA A 173 -13.42 -16.29 17.76
C ALA A 173 -11.93 -15.91 17.59
N GLY A 174 -11.55 -14.63 17.75
CA GLY A 174 -10.18 -14.14 17.60
C GLY A 174 -9.70 -14.01 16.15
N ARG A 175 -10.60 -14.10 15.15
CA ARG A 175 -10.26 -13.98 13.73
C ARG A 175 -10.40 -12.54 13.26
N THR A 176 -9.51 -12.11 12.37
CA THR A 176 -9.63 -10.81 11.70
C THR A 176 -10.71 -10.84 10.62
N ILE A 177 -11.34 -9.68 10.35
CA ILE A 177 -12.33 -9.57 9.27
C ILE A 177 -11.67 -9.79 7.90
N SER A 178 -10.43 -9.33 7.68
CA SER A 178 -9.71 -9.57 6.42
C SER A 178 -9.54 -11.07 6.13
N SER A 179 -9.22 -11.88 7.14
CA SER A 179 -9.14 -13.35 6.98
C SER A 179 -10.49 -13.96 6.63
N ALA A 180 -11.57 -13.46 7.22
CA ALA A 180 -12.92 -13.95 6.95
C ALA A 180 -13.42 -13.52 5.54
N VAL A 181 -13.04 -12.34 5.06
CA VAL A 181 -13.30 -11.93 3.68
C VAL A 181 -12.57 -12.83 2.69
N ALA A 182 -11.31 -13.16 2.95
CA ALA A 182 -10.51 -14.05 2.09
C ALA A 182 -11.11 -15.47 1.98
N THR A 183 -11.81 -15.96 3.03
CA THR A 183 -12.51 -17.25 3.03
C THR A 183 -13.95 -17.15 2.54
N GLY A 184 -14.46 -15.95 2.23
CA GLY A 184 -15.83 -15.74 1.78
C GLY A 184 -16.90 -15.80 2.88
N ASP A 185 -16.49 -15.74 4.15
CA ASP A 185 -17.39 -15.84 5.31
C ASP A 185 -18.23 -14.56 5.52
N VAL A 186 -17.77 -13.41 5.00
CA VAL A 186 -18.45 -12.11 5.12
C VAL A 186 -18.19 -11.21 3.91
N ASP A 187 -19.21 -10.45 3.51
CA ASP A 187 -19.10 -9.43 2.48
C ASP A 187 -18.59 -8.11 3.09
N PRO A 188 -17.38 -7.63 2.72
CA PRO A 188 -16.81 -6.41 3.25
C PRO A 188 -17.63 -5.16 2.93
N ALA A 189 -18.39 -5.17 1.82
CA ALA A 189 -19.22 -4.03 1.44
C ALA A 189 -20.30 -3.70 2.46
N LEU A 190 -20.82 -4.74 3.16
CA LEU A 190 -21.85 -4.61 4.20
C LEU A 190 -21.29 -4.11 5.54
N LEU A 191 -19.97 -4.14 5.73
CA LEU A 191 -19.29 -3.71 6.96
C LEU A 191 -18.60 -2.34 6.82
N ARG A 192 -18.60 -1.74 5.62
CA ARG A 192 -17.82 -0.53 5.30
C ARG A 192 -18.05 0.61 6.29
N ASP A 193 -19.30 0.87 6.68
CA ASP A 193 -19.66 1.99 7.57
C ASP A 193 -19.15 1.83 9.01
N LEU A 194 -18.64 0.65 9.38
CA LEU A 194 -18.08 0.38 10.69
C LEU A 194 -16.60 0.76 10.81
N HIS A 195 -15.92 0.97 9.68
CA HIS A 195 -14.49 1.30 9.62
C HIS A 195 -13.65 0.38 10.50
N LEU A 196 -13.90 -0.95 10.37
CA LEU A 196 -13.19 -1.96 11.17
C LEU A 196 -11.71 -1.99 10.82
N LEU A 197 -10.87 -2.03 11.84
CA LEU A 197 -9.41 -2.02 11.72
C LEU A 197 -8.91 -3.31 11.06
N THR A 198 -9.48 -4.46 11.49
CA THR A 198 -9.12 -5.77 10.97
C THR A 198 -9.70 -6.08 9.59
N ALA A 199 -10.56 -5.18 9.04
CA ALA A 199 -11.05 -5.28 7.67
C ALA A 199 -10.11 -4.64 6.64
N LYS A 200 -9.14 -3.84 7.10
CA LYS A 200 -8.14 -3.22 6.24
C LYS A 200 -7.18 -4.27 5.68
N PRO A 201 -6.62 -4.07 4.48
CA PRO A 201 -5.54 -4.91 3.98
C PRO A 201 -4.27 -4.73 4.82
N PHE A 202 -3.56 -5.84 5.04
CA PHE A 202 -2.31 -5.90 5.81
C PHE A 202 -1.13 -6.26 4.92
N ILE A 203 0.04 -5.70 5.27
CA ILE A 203 1.35 -6.06 4.78
C ILE A 203 2.19 -6.39 6.01
N TYR A 204 2.93 -7.47 5.99
CA TYR A 204 3.86 -7.82 7.06
C TYR A 204 5.29 -7.60 6.61
N VAL A 205 6.05 -6.84 7.40
CA VAL A 205 7.48 -6.59 7.18
C VAL A 205 8.25 -7.31 8.27
N PHE A 206 8.97 -8.36 7.89
CA PHE A 206 9.87 -9.08 8.81
C PHE A 206 11.24 -8.42 8.75
N ASN A 207 11.58 -7.70 9.82
CA ASN A 207 12.88 -7.08 9.99
C ASN A 207 13.84 -8.13 10.57
N VAL A 208 14.78 -8.59 9.74
CA VAL A 208 15.72 -9.69 10.01
C VAL A 208 17.13 -9.19 10.27
N ASP A 209 17.99 -10.09 10.75
CA ASP A 209 19.42 -9.87 10.79
C ASP A 209 19.99 -9.80 9.36
N GLU A 210 21.09 -9.09 9.19
CA GLU A 210 21.86 -8.99 7.95
C GLU A 210 22.19 -10.37 7.35
N SER A 211 22.59 -11.32 8.19
CA SER A 211 22.94 -12.68 7.79
C SER A 211 21.76 -13.51 7.26
N ALA A 212 20.53 -13.08 7.50
CA ALA A 212 19.31 -13.74 7.05
C ALA A 212 18.75 -13.16 5.74
N LEU A 213 19.33 -12.06 5.24
CA LEU A 213 19.00 -11.54 3.92
C LEU A 213 19.37 -12.56 2.82
N GLY A 214 18.51 -12.70 1.82
CA GLY A 214 18.71 -13.67 0.74
C GLY A 214 18.36 -15.12 1.08
N ASP A 215 17.96 -15.45 2.31
CA ASP A 215 17.45 -16.78 2.65
C ASP A 215 16.00 -16.97 2.14
N ALA A 216 15.90 -17.55 0.95
CA ALA A 216 14.61 -17.81 0.30
C ALA A 216 13.71 -18.77 1.12
N ALA A 217 14.29 -19.72 1.89
CA ALA A 217 13.51 -20.64 2.70
C ALA A 217 12.87 -19.94 3.90
N LEU A 218 13.62 -19.04 4.52
CA LEU A 218 13.11 -18.19 5.61
C LEU A 218 12.03 -17.22 5.11
N ALA A 219 12.26 -16.59 3.96
CA ALA A 219 11.27 -15.69 3.34
C ALA A 219 9.95 -16.41 3.04
N GLU A 220 10.00 -17.63 2.48
CA GLU A 220 8.80 -18.44 2.23
C GLU A 220 8.12 -18.88 3.54
N LEU A 221 8.87 -19.20 4.58
CA LEU A 221 8.33 -19.51 5.90
C LEU A 221 7.53 -18.33 6.46
N PHE A 222 8.08 -17.12 6.42
CA PHE A 222 7.40 -15.91 6.87
C PHE A 222 6.17 -15.61 6.00
N ALA A 223 6.30 -15.67 4.68
CA ALA A 223 5.18 -15.48 3.77
C ALA A 223 4.04 -16.47 4.05
N ALA A 224 4.36 -17.74 4.26
CA ALA A 224 3.36 -18.78 4.57
C ALA A 224 2.62 -18.51 5.90
N SER A 225 3.30 -17.93 6.90
CA SER A 225 2.74 -17.67 8.23
C SER A 225 1.66 -16.58 8.25
N VAL A 226 1.66 -15.69 7.25
CA VAL A 226 0.75 -14.53 7.21
C VAL A 226 -0.24 -14.55 6.04
N ARG A 227 -0.23 -15.60 5.22
CA ARG A 227 -1.18 -15.72 4.09
C ARG A 227 -2.63 -15.54 4.55
N PRO A 228 -3.48 -14.84 3.75
CA PRO A 228 -3.25 -14.38 2.38
C PRO A 228 -2.58 -12.99 2.27
N ALA A 229 -2.19 -12.36 3.38
CA ALA A 229 -1.50 -11.08 3.35
C ALA A 229 -0.08 -11.23 2.76
N PRO A 230 0.44 -10.22 2.03
CA PRO A 230 1.80 -10.21 1.56
C PRO A 230 2.80 -10.01 2.70
N ALA A 231 4.01 -10.57 2.49
CA ALA A 231 5.15 -10.42 3.38
C ALA A 231 6.35 -9.82 2.61
N VAL A 232 7.08 -8.94 3.28
CA VAL A 232 8.38 -8.42 2.83
C VAL A 232 9.42 -8.76 3.90
N VAL A 233 10.58 -9.25 3.49
CA VAL A 233 11.71 -9.54 4.38
C VAL A 233 12.82 -8.55 4.07
N LEU A 234 13.27 -7.82 5.07
CA LEU A 234 14.32 -6.81 4.92
C LEU A 234 15.14 -6.67 6.21
N CYS A 235 16.30 -6.05 6.12
CA CYS A 235 17.08 -5.61 7.27
C CYS A 235 17.07 -4.08 7.32
N ALA A 236 16.39 -3.49 8.30
CA ALA A 236 16.23 -2.04 8.40
C ALA A 236 17.56 -1.27 8.54
N GLN A 237 18.62 -1.90 9.05
CA GLN A 237 19.95 -1.31 9.11
C GLN A 237 20.57 -1.23 7.72
N ILE A 238 20.54 -2.31 6.94
CA ILE A 238 21.05 -2.33 5.57
C ILE A 238 20.26 -1.35 4.70
N GLU A 239 18.93 -1.30 4.84
CA GLU A 239 18.12 -0.34 4.10
C GLU A 239 18.50 1.13 4.42
N ALA A 240 18.82 1.43 5.67
CA ALA A 240 19.29 2.76 6.08
C ALA A 240 20.69 3.08 5.51
N GLU A 241 21.56 2.10 5.36
CA GLU A 241 22.87 2.26 4.72
C GLU A 241 22.73 2.49 3.21
N VAL A 242 21.91 1.64 2.54
CA VAL A 242 21.62 1.74 1.10
C VAL A 242 21.03 3.11 0.73
N ALA A 243 20.12 3.64 1.54
CA ALA A 243 19.50 4.94 1.31
C ALA A 243 20.50 6.11 1.31
N GLY A 244 21.70 5.94 1.88
CA GLY A 244 22.76 6.95 1.91
C GLY A 244 23.81 6.82 0.81
N LEU A 245 23.71 5.81 -0.07
CA LEU A 245 24.71 5.51 -1.10
C LEU A 245 24.30 6.04 -2.48
N GLU A 246 25.31 6.21 -3.36
CA GLU A 246 25.04 6.42 -4.77
C GLU A 246 24.44 5.14 -5.40
N PRO A 247 23.63 5.24 -6.47
CA PRO A 247 22.88 4.09 -7.01
C PRO A 247 23.72 2.87 -7.39
N GLU A 248 24.94 3.09 -7.89
CA GLU A 248 25.87 2.01 -8.27
C GLU A 248 26.40 1.26 -7.04
N ASP A 249 26.78 1.98 -6.00
CA ASP A 249 27.29 1.43 -4.74
C ASP A 249 26.16 0.72 -3.97
N ALA A 250 24.96 1.30 -3.98
CA ALA A 250 23.75 0.70 -3.40
C ALA A 250 23.43 -0.65 -4.04
N ALA A 251 23.45 -0.72 -5.38
CA ALA A 251 23.22 -1.96 -6.12
C ALA A 251 24.31 -3.01 -5.88
N GLU A 252 25.58 -2.60 -5.68
CA GLU A 252 26.67 -3.52 -5.33
C GLU A 252 26.46 -4.10 -3.93
N LEU A 253 26.12 -3.25 -2.96
CA LEU A 253 25.83 -3.68 -1.59
C LEU A 253 24.66 -4.67 -1.55
N LEU A 254 23.54 -4.37 -2.17
CA LEU A 254 22.37 -5.28 -2.23
C LEU A 254 22.71 -6.62 -2.86
N ARG A 255 23.46 -6.62 -3.97
CA ARG A 255 23.92 -7.87 -4.60
C ARG A 255 24.83 -8.70 -3.71
N SER A 256 25.62 -8.09 -2.84
CA SER A 256 26.44 -8.82 -1.87
C SER A 256 25.63 -9.64 -0.87
N TYR A 257 24.37 -9.20 -0.62
CA TYR A 257 23.37 -9.90 0.20
C TYR A 257 22.41 -10.77 -0.62
N GLY A 258 22.67 -10.95 -1.93
CA GLY A 258 21.81 -11.74 -2.80
C GLY A 258 20.46 -11.08 -3.12
N GLN A 259 20.37 -9.74 -3.03
CA GLN A 259 19.19 -8.98 -3.36
C GLN A 259 19.37 -8.25 -4.69
N ASP A 260 18.36 -8.32 -5.57
CA ASP A 260 18.33 -7.57 -6.84
C ASP A 260 17.65 -6.19 -6.67
N GLU A 261 16.82 -6.05 -5.66
CA GLU A 261 16.02 -4.86 -5.34
C GLU A 261 16.05 -4.65 -3.81
N SER A 262 16.01 -3.40 -3.35
CA SER A 262 15.94 -3.12 -1.91
C SER A 262 14.61 -3.59 -1.30
N GLY A 263 14.63 -3.97 -0.02
CA GLY A 263 13.41 -4.34 0.69
C GLY A 263 12.43 -3.16 0.82
N LEU A 264 12.92 -1.92 0.81
CA LEU A 264 12.09 -0.71 0.78
C LEU A 264 11.37 -0.55 -0.56
N GLU A 265 12.03 -0.77 -1.69
CA GLU A 265 11.40 -0.75 -3.01
C GLU A 265 10.33 -1.83 -3.12
N GLN A 266 10.63 -3.06 -2.66
CA GLN A 266 9.65 -4.14 -2.57
C GLN A 266 8.45 -3.73 -1.71
N LEU A 267 8.67 -3.12 -0.54
CA LEU A 267 7.60 -2.64 0.33
C LEU A 267 6.72 -1.59 -0.35
N VAL A 268 7.32 -0.66 -1.09
CA VAL A 268 6.58 0.36 -1.85
C VAL A 268 5.71 -0.29 -2.93
N HIS A 269 6.26 -1.24 -3.72
CA HIS A 269 5.51 -1.97 -4.74
C HIS A 269 4.37 -2.81 -4.14
N VAL A 270 4.66 -3.57 -3.08
CA VAL A 270 3.65 -4.36 -2.37
C VAL A 270 2.57 -3.46 -1.77
N GLY A 271 2.96 -2.32 -1.20
CA GLY A 271 2.04 -1.34 -0.64
C GLY A 271 1.10 -0.77 -1.70
N PHE A 272 1.64 -0.38 -2.83
CA PHE A 272 0.87 0.14 -3.95
C PHE A 272 -0.15 -0.88 -4.48
N ALA A 273 0.29 -2.13 -4.68
CA ALA A 273 -0.58 -3.23 -5.09
C ALA A 273 -1.65 -3.57 -4.04
N THR A 274 -1.29 -3.56 -2.74
CA THR A 274 -2.21 -3.85 -1.63
C THR A 274 -3.33 -2.83 -1.52
N LEU A 275 -3.08 -1.58 -1.88
CA LEU A 275 -4.09 -0.53 -1.98
C LEU A 275 -4.97 -0.67 -3.25
N GLY A 276 -4.75 -1.68 -4.09
CA GLY A 276 -5.46 -1.89 -5.36
C GLY A 276 -5.16 -0.83 -6.40
N LEU A 277 -3.98 -0.22 -6.32
CA LEU A 277 -3.52 0.83 -7.23
C LEU A 277 -2.79 0.24 -8.44
N GLN A 278 -2.87 0.96 -9.53
CA GLN A 278 -2.09 0.75 -10.75
C GLN A 278 -1.76 2.09 -11.40
N THR A 279 -0.85 2.09 -12.37
CA THR A 279 -0.45 3.30 -13.07
C THR A 279 -0.80 3.25 -14.54
N PHE A 280 -1.23 4.38 -15.10
CA PHE A 280 -1.08 4.65 -16.51
C PHE A 280 -0.02 5.73 -16.72
N LEU A 281 0.54 5.79 -17.91
CA LEU A 281 1.69 6.62 -18.23
C LEU A 281 1.31 7.66 -19.27
N THR A 282 1.91 8.84 -19.14
CA THR A 282 1.90 9.87 -20.19
C THR A 282 3.33 10.25 -20.49
N ALA A 283 3.66 10.47 -21.76
CA ALA A 283 4.97 10.94 -22.16
C ALA A 283 4.84 12.00 -23.26
N GLY A 284 5.66 13.02 -23.18
CA GLY A 284 5.66 14.12 -24.14
C GLY A 284 6.88 15.03 -23.98
N PRO A 285 6.94 16.14 -24.74
CA PRO A 285 8.12 17.02 -24.74
C PRO A 285 8.41 17.73 -23.42
N LYS A 286 7.52 17.64 -22.42
CA LYS A 286 7.69 18.33 -21.14
C LYS A 286 8.12 17.38 -20.03
N GLU A 287 7.53 16.19 -19.99
CA GLU A 287 7.76 15.20 -18.94
C GLU A 287 7.27 13.81 -19.35
N ALA A 288 7.81 12.78 -18.69
CA ALA A 288 7.24 11.43 -18.62
C ALA A 288 6.69 11.22 -17.20
N ARG A 289 5.40 10.84 -17.08
CA ARG A 289 4.73 10.77 -15.79
C ARG A 289 3.90 9.52 -15.64
N ALA A 290 3.96 8.93 -14.44
CA ALA A 290 3.02 7.92 -13.98
C ALA A 290 1.86 8.56 -13.19
N TRP A 291 0.65 8.12 -13.50
CA TRP A 291 -0.58 8.58 -12.87
C TRP A 291 -1.23 7.43 -12.13
N THR A 292 -1.53 7.65 -10.87
CA THR A 292 -2.14 6.62 -10.00
C THR A 292 -3.64 6.54 -10.22
N ILE A 293 -4.15 5.34 -10.46
CA ILE A 293 -5.57 5.00 -10.55
C ILE A 293 -5.86 3.72 -9.77
N HIS A 294 -7.13 3.43 -9.53
CA HIS A 294 -7.52 2.13 -8.99
C HIS A 294 -7.63 1.08 -10.10
N GLY A 295 -7.30 -0.15 -9.76
CA GLY A 295 -7.59 -1.29 -10.63
C GLY A 295 -9.08 -1.33 -10.98
N GLY A 296 -9.40 -1.42 -12.29
CA GLY A 296 -10.78 -1.39 -12.79
C GLY A 296 -11.31 -0.01 -13.15
N ASP A 297 -10.55 1.07 -12.95
CA ASP A 297 -10.94 2.40 -13.39
C ASP A 297 -11.02 2.49 -14.92
N THR A 298 -12.05 3.19 -15.41
CA THR A 298 -12.26 3.40 -16.84
C THR A 298 -11.47 4.62 -17.36
N ALA A 299 -11.28 4.71 -18.66
CA ALA A 299 -10.55 5.80 -19.30
C ALA A 299 -11.04 7.21 -18.89
N PRO A 300 -12.36 7.51 -18.78
CA PRO A 300 -12.82 8.79 -18.28
C PRO A 300 -12.37 9.08 -16.83
N ARG A 301 -12.41 8.08 -15.93
CA ARG A 301 -11.94 8.24 -14.54
C ARG A 301 -10.45 8.49 -14.50
N ALA A 302 -9.67 7.74 -15.28
CA ALA A 302 -8.24 7.96 -15.43
C ALA A 302 -7.92 9.38 -15.94
N ALA A 303 -8.64 9.86 -16.95
CA ALA A 303 -8.51 11.23 -17.44
C ALA A 303 -8.81 12.27 -16.34
N GLY A 304 -9.76 11.97 -15.46
CA GLY A 304 -10.13 12.80 -14.30
C GLY A 304 -9.01 12.97 -13.27
N VAL A 305 -8.09 12.01 -13.17
CA VAL A 305 -6.91 12.11 -12.30
C VAL A 305 -5.95 13.21 -12.78
N ILE A 306 -5.86 13.42 -14.11
CA ILE A 306 -5.07 14.52 -14.67
C ILE A 306 -5.77 15.86 -14.40
N HIS A 307 -7.06 15.94 -14.74
CA HIS A 307 -7.90 17.13 -14.50
C HIS A 307 -9.39 16.76 -14.59
N THR A 308 -10.20 17.34 -13.70
CA THR A 308 -11.65 17.07 -13.65
C THR A 308 -12.39 17.40 -14.95
N ASP A 309 -11.92 18.41 -15.70
CA ASP A 309 -12.50 18.76 -17.01
C ASP A 309 -12.24 17.67 -18.06
N PHE A 310 -11.15 16.91 -17.94
CA PHE A 310 -10.84 15.79 -18.84
C PHE A 310 -11.86 14.65 -18.66
N GLU A 311 -12.27 14.38 -17.43
CA GLU A 311 -13.33 13.40 -17.16
C GLU A 311 -14.67 13.85 -17.75
N ARG A 312 -15.07 15.10 -17.48
CA ARG A 312 -16.35 15.67 -17.93
C ARG A 312 -16.44 15.78 -19.45
N GLY A 313 -15.36 16.24 -20.08
CA GLY A 313 -15.27 16.44 -21.51
C GLY A 313 -14.74 15.25 -22.29
N PHE A 314 -14.58 14.07 -21.68
CA PHE A 314 -13.95 12.90 -22.29
C PHE A 314 -14.61 12.50 -23.61
N ILE A 315 -13.80 12.41 -24.66
CA ILE A 315 -14.24 11.96 -26.01
C ILE A 315 -13.72 10.55 -26.27
N LYS A 316 -12.39 10.36 -26.18
CA LYS A 316 -11.68 9.10 -26.44
C LYS A 316 -10.28 9.14 -25.86
N ALA A 317 -9.67 7.97 -25.71
CA ALA A 317 -8.27 7.79 -25.38
C ALA A 317 -7.54 7.13 -26.56
N GLU A 318 -6.35 7.61 -26.90
CA GLU A 318 -5.41 6.85 -27.69
C GLU A 318 -4.50 6.11 -26.74
N VAL A 319 -4.49 4.78 -26.80
CA VAL A 319 -3.81 3.89 -25.87
C VAL A 319 -2.80 3.04 -26.60
N ILE A 320 -1.57 3.02 -26.13
CA ILE A 320 -0.50 2.15 -26.61
C ILE A 320 0.06 1.43 -25.36
N SER A 321 0.23 0.11 -25.40
CA SER A 321 0.93 -0.56 -24.29
C SER A 321 2.38 -0.09 -24.23
N PHE A 322 2.98 -0.05 -23.03
CA PHE A 322 4.37 0.35 -22.88
C PHE A 322 5.30 -0.47 -23.79
N ASP A 323 5.12 -1.79 -23.83
CA ASP A 323 5.98 -2.67 -24.64
C ASP A 323 5.84 -2.41 -26.14
N ASP A 324 4.61 -2.24 -26.63
CA ASP A 324 4.37 -1.90 -28.03
C ASP A 324 5.00 -0.55 -28.42
N LEU A 325 4.99 0.42 -27.51
CA LEU A 325 5.61 1.72 -27.74
C LEU A 325 7.14 1.62 -27.79
N MET A 326 7.73 0.83 -26.88
CA MET A 326 9.18 0.60 -26.86
C MET A 326 9.65 -0.14 -28.13
N GLU A 327 8.89 -1.15 -28.58
CA GLU A 327 9.19 -1.87 -29.82
C GLU A 327 9.09 -0.95 -31.04
N ALA A 328 8.08 -0.07 -31.09
CA ALA A 328 7.88 0.85 -32.20
C ALA A 328 8.83 2.07 -32.19
N GLY A 329 9.50 2.34 -31.07
CA GLY A 329 10.46 3.45 -30.89
C GLY A 329 9.83 4.85 -30.90
N SER A 330 8.56 5.00 -31.20
CA SER A 330 7.82 6.27 -31.17
C SER A 330 6.31 6.07 -31.30
N VAL A 331 5.54 7.08 -30.86
CA VAL A 331 4.07 7.09 -31.04
C VAL A 331 3.68 7.00 -32.53
N ALA A 332 4.43 7.69 -33.42
CA ALA A 332 4.19 7.62 -34.86
C ALA A 332 4.48 6.21 -35.41
N GLY A 333 5.53 5.55 -34.94
CA GLY A 333 5.86 4.17 -35.28
C GLY A 333 4.76 3.21 -34.83
N ALA A 334 4.29 3.35 -33.60
CA ALA A 334 3.19 2.52 -33.05
C ALA A 334 1.88 2.71 -33.82
N ARG A 335 1.53 3.95 -34.23
CA ARG A 335 0.38 4.21 -35.12
C ARG A 335 0.53 3.49 -36.46
N THR A 336 1.71 3.57 -37.09
CA THR A 336 1.99 2.92 -38.38
C THR A 336 1.94 1.39 -38.26
N ALA A 337 2.40 0.84 -37.15
CA ALA A 337 2.33 -0.59 -36.85
C ALA A 337 0.94 -1.09 -36.42
N GLY A 338 -0.05 -0.20 -36.30
CA GLY A 338 -1.41 -0.54 -35.86
C GLY A 338 -1.51 -0.91 -34.37
N LYS A 339 -0.52 -0.50 -33.56
CA LYS A 339 -0.45 -0.75 -32.12
C LYS A 339 -1.14 0.33 -31.28
N ALA A 340 -1.39 1.52 -31.83
CA ALA A 340 -2.15 2.59 -31.21
C ALA A 340 -3.66 2.29 -31.33
N ARG A 341 -4.32 2.08 -30.22
CA ARG A 341 -5.76 1.80 -30.15
C ARG A 341 -6.53 3.06 -29.80
N ILE A 342 -7.71 3.22 -30.38
CA ILE A 342 -8.64 4.28 -29.99
C ILE A 342 -9.72 3.64 -29.11
N GLU A 343 -9.76 4.06 -27.87
CA GLU A 343 -10.62 3.50 -26.84
C GLU A 343 -11.71 4.48 -26.41
N GLY A 344 -12.88 3.95 -26.07
CA GLY A 344 -14.06 4.71 -25.65
C GLY A 344 -14.19 4.79 -24.11
N LYS A 345 -15.38 5.22 -23.67
CA LYS A 345 -15.69 5.46 -22.25
C LYS A 345 -15.67 4.20 -21.39
N ASP A 346 -15.93 3.05 -21.97
CA ASP A 346 -16.04 1.77 -21.26
C ASP A 346 -14.67 1.04 -21.16
N TYR A 347 -13.63 1.61 -21.74
CA TYR A 347 -12.30 1.00 -21.67
C TYR A 347 -11.80 1.01 -20.24
N VAL A 348 -11.51 -0.16 -19.70
CA VAL A 348 -10.87 -0.36 -18.41
C VAL A 348 -9.36 -0.25 -18.59
N MET A 349 -8.76 0.70 -17.90
CA MET A 349 -7.32 0.98 -17.96
C MET A 349 -6.52 -0.22 -17.47
N ARG A 350 -5.37 -0.43 -18.10
CA ARG A 350 -4.39 -1.45 -17.71
C ARG A 350 -3.13 -0.80 -17.19
N ASP A 351 -2.45 -1.47 -16.28
CA ASP A 351 -1.14 -1.01 -15.80
C ASP A 351 -0.15 -0.90 -16.97
N GLY A 352 0.57 0.22 -17.03
CA GLY A 352 1.52 0.50 -18.11
C GLY A 352 0.91 0.97 -19.43
N ASP A 353 -0.40 1.22 -19.52
CA ASP A 353 -0.96 1.91 -20.69
C ASP A 353 -0.34 3.30 -20.85
N VAL A 354 0.23 3.59 -22.01
CA VAL A 354 0.69 4.93 -22.38
C VAL A 354 -0.44 5.63 -23.14
N VAL A 355 -0.89 6.79 -22.63
CA VAL A 355 -2.20 7.33 -23.04
C VAL A 355 -2.14 8.80 -23.43
N GLU A 356 -2.86 9.13 -24.50
CA GLU A 356 -3.22 10.51 -24.85
C GLU A 356 -4.75 10.66 -24.83
N PHE A 357 -5.27 11.44 -23.86
CA PHE A 357 -6.71 11.71 -23.77
C PHE A 357 -7.14 12.84 -24.71
N ARG A 358 -8.28 12.66 -25.37
CA ARG A 358 -8.97 13.69 -26.14
C ARG A 358 -10.26 14.07 -25.42
N PHE A 359 -10.43 15.35 -25.18
CA PHE A 359 -11.58 15.92 -24.49
C PHE A 359 -12.08 17.19 -25.17
N SER A 360 -13.33 17.54 -24.98
CA SER A 360 -13.87 18.85 -25.34
C SER A 360 -13.77 19.78 -24.12
N ALA A 361 -13.22 20.97 -24.34
CA ALA A 361 -13.15 22.01 -23.31
C ALA A 361 -14.54 22.64 -23.08
#